data_15cc50cdcd3f0a31c0bb31c311194e42
#
_entry.id   15cc50cdcd3f0a31c0bb31c311194e42
#
_cell.length_a   1.000
_cell.length_b   1.000
_cell.length_c   1.000
_cell.angle_alpha   90.00
_cell.angle_beta   90.00
_cell.angle_gamma   90.00
#
_symmetry.space_group_name_H-M   'P 1'
#
loop_
_entity.id
_entity.type
_entity.pdbx_description
1 polymer ?
#
loop_
_entity_poly.entity_id
_entity_poly.type
_entity_poly.pdbx_seq_one_letter_code
_entity_poly.pdbx_strand_id
1 'polypeptide(L)'
;MTHRRQFLKYLAASPLLTNYSAFAQEVEETLGERLTDPRDVINVFEMEALARERIPPAHFGYLATGVDSDETLQANRDGFSRFQIKPRRLVDASEVDTSVNVLGVLADSPIFLCPVGSQGAYHSDAELGTARAAAAKGHHMILSTQSSTSIEDVTEARGAPIWHQLYSTDRWDNTVLMLQRAEAAGATSVCLTIDLPGRRNTETQSRLFRKDDRNCLDCHRGQAKPMFEGLDMRGARLTDPSLTWDVIGRMKQVTDMNVIIKGIEVAEDAASAVEYGADGIIVSN
;
A
#
# COMPACT_ATOMS: atom_id res chain seq x y z
N MET A 1 -15.49 -15.73 51.15
CA MET A 1 -14.46 -15.37 50.14
C MET A 1 -14.55 -16.21 48.83
N THR A 2 -15.49 -17.08 48.67
CA THR A 2 -15.64 -18.01 47.51
C THR A 2 -16.32 -17.37 46.29
N HIS A 3 -17.25 -16.43 46.46
CA HIS A 3 -18.04 -15.88 45.35
C HIS A 3 -17.23 -14.92 44.42
N ARG A 4 -16.29 -14.15 44.95
CA ARG A 4 -15.46 -13.24 44.16
C ARG A 4 -14.52 -14.00 43.23
N ARG A 5 -13.99 -15.14 43.67
CA ARG A 5 -13.11 -16.00 42.90
C ARG A 5 -13.86 -16.75 41.79
N GLN A 6 -15.10 -17.15 42.04
CA GLN A 6 -15.98 -17.75 41.03
C GLN A 6 -16.44 -16.71 40.02
N PHE A 7 -16.78 -15.50 40.43
CA PHE A 7 -17.15 -14.39 39.56
C PHE A 7 -15.98 -14.02 38.62
N LEU A 8 -14.75 -13.95 39.12
CA LEU A 8 -13.56 -13.70 38.31
C LEU A 8 -13.26 -14.83 37.31
N LYS A 9 -13.55 -16.09 37.67
CA LYS A 9 -13.45 -17.23 36.74
C LYS A 9 -14.53 -17.17 35.66
N TYR A 10 -15.74 -16.75 36.00
CA TYR A 10 -16.83 -16.54 35.02
C TYR A 10 -16.54 -15.37 34.07
N LEU A 11 -15.96 -14.28 34.56
CA LEU A 11 -15.50 -13.18 33.75
C LEU A 11 -14.37 -13.60 32.82
N ALA A 12 -13.39 -14.34 33.31
CA ALA A 12 -12.28 -14.86 32.50
C ALA A 12 -12.69 -15.90 31.44
N ALA A 13 -13.83 -16.56 31.65
CA ALA A 13 -14.43 -17.51 30.71
C ALA A 13 -15.53 -16.89 29.82
N SER A 14 -15.77 -15.58 29.95
CA SER A 14 -16.77 -14.90 29.14
C SER A 14 -16.28 -14.72 27.70
N PRO A 15 -17.03 -15.14 26.68
CA PRO A 15 -16.67 -14.89 25.27
C PRO A 15 -16.53 -13.41 24.92
N LEU A 16 -17.02 -12.49 25.78
CA LEU A 16 -16.89 -11.05 25.63
C LEU A 16 -15.50 -10.49 26.02
N LEU A 17 -14.65 -11.31 26.65
CA LEU A 17 -13.28 -10.96 27.04
C LEU A 17 -12.21 -11.78 26.31
N THR A 18 -12.60 -12.69 25.42
CA THR A 18 -11.67 -13.34 24.52
C THR A 18 -11.23 -12.33 23.48
N ASN A 19 -10.09 -11.74 23.77
CA ASN A 19 -9.35 -10.89 22.87
C ASN A 19 -9.24 -11.56 21.49
N TYR A 20 -9.31 -10.76 20.45
CA TYR A 20 -9.06 -11.09 19.05
C TYR A 20 -7.80 -11.97 18.83
N SER A 21 -6.81 -11.87 19.73
CA SER A 21 -5.64 -12.73 19.78
C SER A 21 -5.95 -14.22 20.08
N ALA A 22 -7.00 -14.51 20.88
CA ALA A 22 -7.40 -15.90 21.15
C ALA A 22 -8.13 -16.49 19.94
N PHE A 23 -8.94 -15.72 19.24
CA PHE A 23 -9.58 -16.17 18.00
C PHE A 23 -8.56 -16.39 16.87
N ALA A 24 -7.56 -15.52 16.76
CA ALA A 24 -6.45 -15.71 15.84
C ALA A 24 -5.61 -16.93 16.17
N GLN A 25 -5.38 -17.22 17.45
CA GLN A 25 -4.69 -18.41 17.92
C GLN A 25 -5.52 -19.69 17.72
N GLU A 26 -6.83 -19.64 17.93
CA GLU A 26 -7.74 -20.76 17.70
C GLU A 26 -7.91 -21.08 16.21
N VAL A 27 -7.87 -20.07 15.35
CA VAL A 27 -7.81 -20.26 13.89
C VAL A 27 -6.46 -20.85 13.47
N GLU A 28 -5.37 -20.44 14.09
CA GLU A 28 -4.03 -21.00 13.86
C GLU A 28 -3.91 -22.47 14.35
N GLU A 29 -4.56 -22.82 15.47
CA GLU A 29 -4.64 -24.19 15.99
C GLU A 29 -5.64 -25.08 15.21
N THR A 30 -6.74 -24.52 14.69
CA THR A 30 -7.76 -25.27 13.95
C THR A 30 -7.35 -25.55 12.50
N LEU A 31 -6.48 -24.73 11.93
CA LEU A 31 -5.91 -24.93 10.60
C LEU A 31 -4.85 -26.03 10.53
N GLY A 32 -4.57 -26.76 11.59
CA GLY A 32 -3.81 -28.02 11.76
C GLY A 32 -2.81 -28.47 10.70
N GLU A 33 -2.83 -27.90 9.51
CA GLU A 33 -1.86 -28.02 8.45
C GLU A 33 -1.21 -26.66 8.21
N ARG A 34 0.09 -26.61 8.38
CA ARG A 34 0.90 -25.41 8.13
C ARG A 34 0.75 -25.05 6.65
N LEU A 35 0.10 -23.93 6.35
CA LEU A 35 0.06 -23.39 4.99
C LEU A 35 1.48 -23.21 4.48
N THR A 36 1.85 -23.92 3.44
CA THR A 36 3.19 -23.87 2.83
C THR A 36 3.16 -23.36 1.40
N ASP A 37 2.03 -23.48 0.72
CA ASP A 37 1.85 -23.05 -0.66
C ASP A 37 0.91 -21.84 -0.75
N PRO A 38 1.34 -20.73 -1.40
CA PRO A 38 0.47 -19.57 -1.61
C PRO A 38 -0.81 -19.88 -2.41
N ARG A 39 -0.85 -21.00 -3.14
CA ARG A 39 -2.03 -21.41 -3.90
C ARG A 39 -3.15 -21.98 -3.04
N ASP A 40 -2.82 -22.39 -1.81
CA ASP A 40 -3.76 -22.99 -0.87
C ASP A 40 -4.44 -21.95 0.03
N VAL A 41 -4.03 -20.67 -0.05
CA VAL A 41 -4.63 -19.60 0.75
C VAL A 41 -6.07 -19.32 0.31
N ILE A 42 -6.94 -19.12 1.28
CA ILE A 42 -8.36 -18.85 1.07
C ILE A 42 -8.63 -17.33 0.94
N ASN A 43 -7.79 -16.52 1.57
CA ASN A 43 -7.95 -15.06 1.58
C ASN A 43 -6.59 -14.35 1.74
N VAL A 44 -6.59 -13.03 1.52
CA VAL A 44 -5.36 -12.22 1.58
C VAL A 44 -4.71 -12.16 2.97
N PHE A 45 -5.45 -12.43 4.04
CA PHE A 45 -4.89 -12.39 5.40
C PHE A 45 -4.02 -13.61 5.69
N GLU A 46 -4.31 -14.76 5.08
CA GLU A 46 -3.46 -15.95 5.19
C GLU A 46 -2.11 -15.75 4.48
N MET A 47 -2.06 -14.89 3.46
CA MET A 47 -0.80 -14.48 2.83
C MET A 47 0.15 -13.80 3.83
N GLU A 48 -0.37 -13.10 4.83
CA GLU A 48 0.47 -12.47 5.86
C GLU A 48 1.25 -13.52 6.66
N ALA A 49 0.60 -14.62 7.05
CA ALA A 49 1.24 -15.71 7.78
C ALA A 49 2.39 -16.34 6.96
N LEU A 50 2.13 -16.62 5.67
CA LEU A 50 3.16 -17.14 4.76
C LEU A 50 4.31 -16.16 4.54
N ALA A 51 4.00 -14.88 4.40
CA ALA A 51 5.01 -13.82 4.23
C ALA A 51 5.89 -13.70 5.48
N ARG A 52 5.30 -13.76 6.67
CA ARG A 52 6.01 -13.71 7.96
C ARG A 52 7.03 -14.82 8.13
N GLU A 53 6.73 -16.02 7.61
CA GLU A 53 7.67 -17.15 7.67
C GLU A 53 8.81 -17.06 6.65
N ARG A 54 8.55 -16.46 5.50
CA ARG A 54 9.49 -16.45 4.36
C ARG A 54 10.36 -15.21 4.27
N ILE A 55 9.76 -14.06 4.62
CA ILE A 55 10.44 -12.78 4.53
C ILE A 55 11.29 -12.56 5.79
N PRO A 56 12.52 -12.06 5.67
CA PRO A 56 13.35 -11.66 6.81
C PRO A 56 12.58 -10.75 7.78
N PRO A 57 12.67 -10.94 9.11
CA PRO A 57 11.92 -10.14 10.08
C PRO A 57 12.05 -8.64 9.89
N ALA A 58 13.26 -8.15 9.60
CA ALA A 58 13.48 -6.73 9.34
C ALA A 58 12.74 -6.22 8.11
N HIS A 59 12.67 -7.01 7.03
CA HIS A 59 11.94 -6.68 5.81
C HIS A 59 10.43 -6.80 6.02
N PHE A 60 9.99 -7.89 6.66
CA PHE A 60 8.59 -8.08 7.01
C PHE A 60 8.06 -6.93 7.89
N GLY A 61 8.90 -6.41 8.79
CA GLY A 61 8.56 -5.29 9.65
C GLY A 61 8.12 -4.04 8.90
N TYR A 62 8.66 -3.78 7.72
CA TYR A 62 8.22 -2.66 6.89
C TYR A 62 6.78 -2.86 6.39
N LEU A 63 6.41 -4.08 6.02
CA LEU A 63 5.05 -4.39 5.55
C LEU A 63 4.03 -4.40 6.68
N ALA A 64 4.44 -4.82 7.89
CA ALA A 64 3.55 -5.06 9.01
C ALA A 64 3.36 -3.86 9.95
N THR A 65 4.18 -2.80 9.77
CA THR A 65 4.15 -1.66 10.71
C THR A 65 3.11 -0.61 10.31
N GLY A 66 2.34 -0.15 11.28
CA GLY A 66 1.69 1.16 11.25
C GLY A 66 2.58 2.23 11.87
N VAL A 67 1.96 3.27 12.41
CA VAL A 67 2.61 4.36 13.15
C VAL A 67 2.37 4.14 14.64
N ASP A 68 3.39 4.43 15.47
CA ASP A 68 3.40 4.25 16.93
C ASP A 68 2.95 2.83 17.34
N SER A 69 1.86 2.70 18.08
CA SER A 69 1.29 1.45 18.59
C SER A 69 0.43 0.67 17.57
N ASP A 70 0.45 1.03 16.29
CA ASP A 70 -0.34 0.41 15.21
C ASP A 70 -1.88 0.61 15.36
N GLU A 71 -2.35 1.57 16.16
CA GLU A 71 -3.77 1.79 16.39
C GLU A 71 -4.53 2.16 15.11
N THR A 72 -3.98 3.05 14.30
CA THR A 72 -4.60 3.43 13.02
C THR A 72 -4.61 2.28 12.03
N LEU A 73 -3.54 1.47 12.00
CA LEU A 73 -3.48 0.26 11.19
C LEU A 73 -4.62 -0.71 11.56
N GLN A 74 -4.85 -0.93 12.85
CA GLN A 74 -5.94 -1.75 13.34
C GLN A 74 -7.31 -1.12 13.01
N ALA A 75 -7.46 0.19 13.24
CA ALA A 75 -8.70 0.91 12.95
C ALA A 75 -9.08 0.87 11.45
N ASN A 76 -8.12 0.89 10.53
CA ASN A 76 -8.35 0.74 9.10
C ASN A 76 -8.99 -0.61 8.78
N ARG A 77 -8.57 -1.68 9.43
CA ARG A 77 -9.16 -3.00 9.28
C ARG A 77 -10.55 -3.10 9.89
N ASP A 78 -10.69 -2.64 11.14
CA ASP A 78 -11.94 -2.72 11.90
C ASP A 78 -13.03 -1.84 11.30
N GLY A 79 -12.64 -0.78 10.58
CA GLY A 79 -13.55 0.13 9.90
C GLY A 79 -14.49 -0.58 8.93
N PHE A 80 -14.03 -1.61 8.22
CA PHE A 80 -14.87 -2.38 7.30
C PHE A 80 -16.03 -3.09 7.98
N SER A 81 -15.88 -3.52 9.24
CA SER A 81 -16.94 -4.18 10.02
C SER A 81 -18.15 -3.28 10.33
N ARG A 82 -17.98 -1.95 10.20
CA ARG A 82 -19.04 -0.98 10.42
C ARG A 82 -19.98 -0.83 9.23
N PHE A 83 -19.65 -1.44 8.09
CA PHE A 83 -20.44 -1.38 6.88
C PHE A 83 -20.99 -2.76 6.55
N GLN A 84 -22.22 -2.83 6.06
CA GLN A 84 -22.87 -4.05 5.66
C GLN A 84 -23.36 -3.93 4.23
N ILE A 85 -23.15 -4.99 3.46
CA ILE A 85 -23.73 -5.10 2.13
C ILE A 85 -25.23 -5.41 2.28
N LYS A 86 -26.09 -4.57 1.68
CA LYS A 86 -27.54 -4.81 1.59
C LYS A 86 -27.86 -5.48 0.24
N PRO A 87 -27.87 -6.82 0.16
CA PRO A 87 -28.03 -7.50 -1.10
C PRO A 87 -29.48 -7.41 -1.59
N ARG A 88 -29.66 -7.23 -2.91
CA ARG A 88 -30.94 -7.42 -3.57
C ARG A 88 -31.12 -8.89 -3.93
N ARG A 89 -32.37 -9.34 -3.97
CA ARG A 89 -32.73 -10.72 -4.33
C ARG A 89 -33.47 -10.75 -5.66
N LEU A 90 -33.49 -11.92 -6.32
CA LEU A 90 -34.18 -12.15 -7.59
C LEU A 90 -33.74 -11.15 -8.69
N VAL A 91 -32.46 -10.87 -8.72
CA VAL A 91 -31.79 -10.14 -9.79
C VAL A 91 -31.07 -11.18 -10.63
N ASP A 92 -31.19 -11.10 -11.94
CA ASP A 92 -30.41 -11.95 -12.84
C ASP A 92 -28.92 -11.66 -12.65
N ALA A 93 -28.16 -12.67 -12.28
CA ALA A 93 -26.73 -12.64 -12.07
C ALA A 93 -26.01 -13.74 -12.88
N SER A 94 -26.64 -14.19 -13.98
CA SER A 94 -26.03 -15.17 -14.88
C SER A 94 -24.79 -14.64 -15.58
N GLU A 95 -24.74 -13.32 -15.80
CA GLU A 95 -23.58 -12.62 -16.34
C GLU A 95 -23.28 -11.41 -15.46
N VAL A 96 -22.06 -11.37 -14.89
CA VAL A 96 -21.59 -10.29 -14.03
C VAL A 96 -20.40 -9.61 -14.68
N ASP A 97 -20.58 -8.34 -15.08
CA ASP A 97 -19.49 -7.49 -15.53
C ASP A 97 -18.93 -6.71 -14.34
N THR A 98 -17.64 -6.94 -14.03
CA THR A 98 -16.89 -6.22 -12.99
C THR A 98 -15.91 -5.21 -13.57
N SER A 99 -15.87 -5.04 -14.88
CA SER A 99 -14.95 -4.11 -15.53
C SER A 99 -15.22 -2.66 -15.12
N VAL A 100 -14.16 -1.89 -15.03
CA VAL A 100 -14.21 -0.45 -14.73
C VAL A 100 -13.29 0.32 -15.64
N ASN A 101 -13.70 1.55 -15.97
CA ASN A 101 -12.82 2.52 -16.60
C ASN A 101 -12.50 3.62 -15.56
N VAL A 102 -11.24 3.70 -15.16
CA VAL A 102 -10.77 4.72 -14.20
C VAL A 102 -9.73 5.59 -14.90
N LEU A 103 -10.08 6.86 -15.13
CA LEU A 103 -9.21 7.84 -15.79
C LEU A 103 -8.60 7.33 -17.11
N GLY A 104 -9.41 6.69 -17.93
CA GLY A 104 -9.00 6.16 -19.23
C GLY A 104 -8.33 4.78 -19.20
N VAL A 105 -8.12 4.19 -18.02
CA VAL A 105 -7.61 2.83 -17.89
C VAL A 105 -8.77 1.85 -17.70
N LEU A 106 -8.92 0.93 -18.65
CA LEU A 106 -9.86 -0.18 -18.55
C LEU A 106 -9.22 -1.33 -17.77
N ALA A 107 -9.91 -1.82 -16.76
CA ALA A 107 -9.52 -2.98 -15.97
C ALA A 107 -10.69 -3.97 -15.84
N ASP A 108 -10.38 -5.26 -15.76
CA ASP A 108 -11.39 -6.34 -15.68
C ASP A 108 -12.14 -6.33 -14.33
N SER A 109 -11.62 -5.62 -13.35
CA SER A 109 -12.25 -5.45 -12.03
C SER A 109 -11.86 -4.13 -11.37
N PRO A 110 -12.62 -3.64 -10.37
CA PRO A 110 -12.28 -2.43 -9.62
C PRO A 110 -11.10 -2.62 -8.66
N ILE A 111 -10.46 -3.79 -8.66
CA ILE A 111 -9.33 -4.11 -7.79
C ILE A 111 -8.03 -3.81 -8.55
N PHE A 112 -7.15 -3.02 -7.94
CA PHE A 112 -5.82 -2.77 -8.47
C PHE A 112 -4.75 -2.85 -7.38
N LEU A 113 -3.51 -3.02 -7.81
CA LEU A 113 -2.39 -3.22 -6.91
C LEU A 113 -1.85 -1.86 -6.44
N CYS A 114 -1.89 -1.66 -5.12
CA CYS A 114 -1.38 -0.45 -4.47
C CYS A 114 0.14 -0.30 -4.63
N PRO A 115 0.67 0.94 -4.55
CA PRO A 115 2.10 1.17 -4.62
C PRO A 115 2.79 0.68 -3.34
N VAL A 116 3.69 -0.28 -3.49
CA VAL A 116 4.56 -0.79 -2.43
C VAL A 116 6.00 -0.59 -2.85
N GLY A 117 6.78 0.10 -2.03
CA GLY A 117 8.19 0.35 -2.29
C GLY A 117 9.08 -0.84 -1.97
N SER A 118 10.26 -0.88 -2.59
CA SER A 118 11.34 -1.80 -2.25
C SER A 118 10.95 -3.29 -2.32
N GLN A 119 10.19 -3.71 -3.33
CA GLN A 119 9.73 -5.09 -3.44
C GLN A 119 10.88 -6.10 -3.60
N GLY A 120 12.04 -5.66 -4.07
CA GLY A 120 13.27 -6.47 -4.06
C GLY A 120 13.74 -6.91 -2.67
N ALA A 121 13.26 -6.27 -1.61
CA ALA A 121 13.49 -6.73 -0.24
C ALA A 121 12.63 -7.95 0.15
N TYR A 122 11.57 -8.24 -0.60
CA TYR A 122 10.61 -9.30 -0.29
C TYR A 122 10.72 -10.50 -1.21
N HIS A 123 11.03 -10.25 -2.48
CA HIS A 123 11.19 -11.29 -3.50
C HIS A 123 12.19 -10.87 -4.57
N SER A 124 12.93 -11.85 -5.12
CA SER A 124 13.93 -11.60 -6.17
C SER A 124 13.35 -10.98 -7.45
N ASP A 125 12.11 -11.31 -7.79
CA ASP A 125 11.42 -10.76 -8.96
C ASP A 125 10.95 -9.31 -8.76
N ALA A 126 10.98 -8.82 -7.54
CA ALA A 126 10.61 -7.46 -7.19
C ALA A 126 9.29 -7.02 -7.86
N GLU A 127 9.24 -5.78 -8.36
CA GLU A 127 8.07 -5.21 -9.02
C GLU A 127 7.76 -5.87 -10.38
N LEU A 128 8.72 -6.55 -11.01
CA LEU A 128 8.45 -7.34 -12.23
C LEU A 128 7.50 -8.51 -11.98
N GLY A 129 7.63 -9.17 -10.81
CA GLY A 129 6.70 -10.22 -10.39
C GLY A 129 5.28 -9.69 -10.26
N THR A 130 5.13 -8.53 -9.61
CA THR A 130 3.86 -7.84 -9.46
C THR A 130 3.25 -7.41 -10.80
N ALA A 131 4.08 -6.86 -11.71
CA ALA A 131 3.65 -6.44 -13.04
C ALA A 131 3.14 -7.60 -13.88
N ARG A 132 3.87 -8.73 -13.90
CA ARG A 132 3.43 -9.95 -14.59
C ARG A 132 2.14 -10.53 -14.02
N ALA A 133 1.97 -10.50 -12.69
CA ALA A 133 0.74 -10.95 -12.04
C ALA A 133 -0.44 -10.05 -12.40
N ALA A 134 -0.24 -8.73 -12.40
CA ALA A 134 -1.25 -7.76 -12.85
C ALA A 134 -1.65 -7.98 -14.31
N ALA A 135 -0.67 -8.21 -15.19
CA ALA A 135 -0.91 -8.53 -16.60
C ALA A 135 -1.75 -9.80 -16.77
N ALA A 136 -1.37 -10.88 -16.07
CA ALA A 136 -2.03 -12.17 -16.18
C ALA A 136 -3.49 -12.16 -15.68
N LYS A 137 -3.88 -11.18 -14.86
CA LYS A 137 -5.21 -11.07 -14.25
C LYS A 137 -6.00 -9.84 -14.73
N GLY A 138 -5.51 -9.09 -15.70
CA GLY A 138 -6.19 -7.89 -16.20
C GLY A 138 -6.30 -6.77 -15.16
N HIS A 139 -5.50 -6.81 -14.08
CA HIS A 139 -5.55 -5.80 -13.02
C HIS A 139 -4.64 -4.62 -13.31
N HIS A 140 -5.10 -3.44 -12.93
CA HIS A 140 -4.27 -2.24 -12.93
C HIS A 140 -3.29 -2.25 -11.76
N MET A 141 -2.17 -1.50 -11.89
CA MET A 141 -1.20 -1.34 -10.81
C MET A 141 -0.66 0.08 -10.74
N ILE A 142 -0.23 0.47 -9.55
CA ILE A 142 0.45 1.74 -9.27
C ILE A 142 1.87 1.43 -8.83
N LEU A 143 2.87 2.00 -9.50
CA LEU A 143 4.28 1.82 -9.15
C LEU A 143 4.73 2.89 -8.16
N SER A 144 5.45 2.50 -7.12
CA SER A 144 6.00 3.42 -6.12
C SER A 144 7.24 4.15 -6.64
N THR A 145 7.41 5.42 -6.27
CA THR A 145 8.70 6.16 -6.39
C THR A 145 9.87 5.39 -5.77
N GLN A 146 9.60 4.61 -4.72
CA GLN A 146 10.59 3.81 -4.00
C GLN A 146 10.74 2.40 -4.57
N SER A 147 10.34 2.14 -5.81
CA SER A 147 10.50 0.83 -6.43
C SER A 147 11.96 0.39 -6.50
N SER A 148 12.19 -0.92 -6.50
CA SER A 148 13.50 -1.55 -6.72
C SER A 148 13.81 -1.71 -8.21
N THR A 149 12.77 -1.63 -9.04
CA THR A 149 12.85 -1.82 -10.49
C THR A 149 12.49 -0.52 -11.21
N SER A 150 13.07 -0.26 -12.35
CA SER A 150 12.80 0.94 -13.14
C SER A 150 11.35 0.96 -13.63
N ILE A 151 10.80 2.16 -13.81
CA ILE A 151 9.43 2.31 -14.32
C ILE A 151 9.31 1.78 -15.76
N GLU A 152 10.36 1.90 -16.53
CA GLU A 152 10.44 1.41 -17.90
C GLU A 152 10.28 -0.11 -17.94
N ASP A 153 11.08 -0.84 -17.15
CA ASP A 153 11.04 -2.31 -17.08
C ASP A 153 9.70 -2.82 -16.55
N VAL A 154 9.13 -2.11 -15.55
CA VAL A 154 7.83 -2.48 -14.96
C VAL A 154 6.69 -2.27 -15.95
N THR A 155 6.70 -1.17 -16.70
CA THR A 155 5.69 -0.89 -17.73
C THR A 155 5.77 -1.92 -18.87
N GLU A 156 6.99 -2.27 -19.30
CA GLU A 156 7.21 -3.32 -20.29
C GLU A 156 6.69 -4.67 -19.78
N ALA A 157 7.05 -5.08 -18.57
CA ALA A 157 6.60 -6.33 -17.96
C ALA A 157 5.07 -6.40 -17.74
N ARG A 158 4.42 -5.25 -17.49
CA ARG A 158 2.96 -5.14 -17.39
C ARG A 158 2.28 -5.27 -18.76
N GLY A 159 2.95 -4.81 -19.82
CA GLY A 159 2.42 -4.79 -21.19
C GLY A 159 1.23 -3.84 -21.41
N ALA A 160 1.02 -2.89 -20.51
CA ALA A 160 0.00 -1.85 -20.59
C ALA A 160 0.36 -0.68 -19.66
N PRO A 161 -0.26 0.50 -19.84
CA PRO A 161 -0.02 1.66 -18.99
C PRO A 161 -0.20 1.34 -17.50
N ILE A 162 0.66 1.94 -16.67
CA ILE A 162 0.59 1.90 -15.21
C ILE A 162 0.41 3.32 -14.68
N TRP A 163 0.05 3.44 -13.40
CA TRP A 163 0.13 4.71 -12.70
C TRP A 163 1.41 4.80 -11.89
N HIS A 164 1.89 6.01 -11.67
CA HIS A 164 3.07 6.28 -10.86
C HIS A 164 2.70 6.97 -9.56
N GLN A 165 3.08 6.38 -8.42
CA GLN A 165 2.96 7.06 -7.13
C GLN A 165 4.20 7.91 -6.89
N LEU A 166 3.99 9.21 -6.65
CA LEU A 166 5.02 10.22 -6.49
C LEU A 166 5.15 10.67 -5.02
N TYR A 167 6.38 10.67 -4.53
CA TYR A 167 6.80 11.54 -3.46
C TYR A 167 7.47 12.76 -4.08
N SER A 168 6.88 13.93 -3.94
CA SER A 168 7.50 15.19 -4.36
C SER A 168 8.68 15.50 -3.43
N THR A 169 9.84 15.73 -4.02
CA THR A 169 10.99 16.19 -3.23
C THR A 169 10.87 17.67 -2.90
N ASP A 170 11.61 18.13 -1.89
CA ASP A 170 11.77 19.57 -1.56
C ASP A 170 12.59 20.34 -2.60
N ARG A 171 12.98 19.68 -3.70
CA ARG A 171 13.59 20.26 -4.90
C ARG A 171 12.66 20.04 -6.08
N TRP A 172 11.96 21.08 -6.48
CA TRP A 172 10.97 21.00 -7.55
C TRP A 172 11.53 20.46 -8.86
N ASP A 173 12.76 20.81 -9.22
CA ASP A 173 13.40 20.30 -10.45
C ASP A 173 13.52 18.78 -10.46
N ASN A 174 13.83 18.15 -9.32
CA ASN A 174 13.82 16.69 -9.22
C ASN A 174 12.42 16.11 -9.42
N THR A 175 11.41 16.78 -8.87
CA THR A 175 10.00 16.37 -9.05
C THR A 175 9.60 16.46 -10.53
N VAL A 176 9.97 17.53 -11.22
CA VAL A 176 9.72 17.67 -12.67
C VAL A 176 10.37 16.53 -13.47
N LEU A 177 11.64 16.22 -13.19
CA LEU A 177 12.35 15.14 -13.88
C LEU A 177 11.71 13.77 -13.64
N MET A 178 11.22 13.50 -12.42
CA MET A 178 10.50 12.26 -12.12
C MET A 178 9.15 12.17 -12.86
N LEU A 179 8.41 13.29 -12.95
CA LEU A 179 7.16 13.35 -13.72
C LEU A 179 7.41 13.07 -15.20
N GLN A 180 8.37 13.76 -15.79
CA GLN A 180 8.73 13.59 -17.20
C GLN A 180 9.20 12.16 -17.51
N ARG A 181 9.99 11.55 -16.62
CA ARG A 181 10.42 10.16 -16.76
C ARG A 181 9.24 9.19 -16.70
N ALA A 182 8.32 9.39 -15.75
CA ALA A 182 7.14 8.53 -15.62
C ALA A 182 6.25 8.61 -16.86
N GLU A 183 6.00 9.82 -17.36
CA GLU A 183 5.23 10.06 -18.58
C GLU A 183 5.90 9.44 -19.81
N ALA A 184 7.21 9.62 -19.98
CA ALA A 184 8.00 9.05 -21.07
C ALA A 184 7.99 7.50 -21.04
N ALA A 185 7.91 6.90 -19.85
CA ALA A 185 7.76 5.45 -19.68
C ALA A 185 6.32 4.95 -19.93
N GLY A 186 5.38 5.83 -20.26
CA GLY A 186 3.99 5.48 -20.59
C GLY A 186 3.03 5.46 -19.40
N ALA A 187 3.39 6.05 -18.26
CA ALA A 187 2.44 6.26 -17.18
C ALA A 187 1.34 7.24 -17.62
N THR A 188 0.08 6.92 -17.31
CA THR A 188 -1.08 7.76 -17.68
C THR A 188 -1.59 8.63 -16.54
N SER A 189 -1.17 8.33 -15.32
CA SER A 189 -1.56 9.09 -14.13
C SER A 189 -0.45 9.10 -13.11
N VAL A 190 -0.38 10.19 -12.35
CA VAL A 190 0.52 10.33 -11.21
C VAL A 190 -0.28 10.50 -9.91
N CYS A 191 0.05 9.71 -8.90
CA CYS A 191 -0.58 9.75 -7.58
C CYS A 191 0.37 10.47 -6.60
N LEU A 192 0.18 11.77 -6.39
CA LEU A 192 0.96 12.52 -5.41
C LEU A 192 0.56 12.12 -3.99
N THR A 193 1.50 11.59 -3.23
CA THR A 193 1.29 11.18 -1.84
C THR A 193 1.57 12.35 -0.89
N ILE A 194 0.57 12.72 -0.07
CA ILE A 194 0.61 13.89 0.81
C ILE A 194 0.53 13.55 2.31
N ASP A 195 0.28 12.30 2.67
CA ASP A 195 0.10 11.81 4.04
C ASP A 195 1.42 11.57 4.81
N LEU A 196 2.56 11.96 4.24
CA LEU A 196 3.87 11.82 4.87
C LEU A 196 4.63 13.17 4.91
N PRO A 197 4.12 14.19 5.63
CA PRO A 197 4.77 15.51 5.69
C PRO A 197 6.07 15.50 6.53
N GLY A 198 6.32 14.46 7.30
CA GLY A 198 7.46 14.36 8.20
C GLY A 198 7.89 12.92 8.48
N ARG A 199 8.68 12.76 9.57
CA ARG A 199 9.09 11.43 10.02
C ARG A 199 7.94 10.74 10.74
N ARG A 200 7.81 9.44 10.53
CA ARG A 200 6.91 8.55 11.28
C ARG A 200 7.70 7.69 12.26
N ASN A 201 7.11 7.36 13.40
CA ASN A 201 7.62 6.39 14.34
C ASN A 201 7.06 5.00 13.99
N THR A 202 7.93 4.06 13.58
CA THR A 202 7.55 2.70 13.17
C THR A 202 8.02 1.71 14.20
N GLU A 203 7.27 1.58 15.29
CA GLU A 203 7.67 0.76 16.44
C GLU A 203 7.73 -0.73 16.10
N THR A 204 6.72 -1.25 15.42
CA THR A 204 6.67 -2.67 15.03
C THR A 204 7.83 -3.03 14.13
N GLN A 205 8.15 -2.20 13.14
CA GLN A 205 9.33 -2.37 12.31
C GLN A 205 10.61 -2.36 13.16
N SER A 206 10.74 -1.39 14.08
CA SER A 206 11.91 -1.27 14.96
C SER A 206 12.09 -2.49 15.87
N ARG A 207 10.98 -3.06 16.37
CA ARG A 207 11.01 -4.30 17.17
C ARG A 207 11.48 -5.51 16.36
N LEU A 208 11.02 -5.62 15.10
CA LEU A 208 11.42 -6.71 14.20
C LEU A 208 12.87 -6.55 13.71
N PHE A 209 13.35 -5.34 13.52
CA PHE A 209 14.78 -5.07 13.27
C PHE A 209 15.70 -5.62 14.38
N ARG A 210 15.30 -5.48 15.64
CA ARG A 210 16.08 -5.99 16.78
C ARG A 210 16.14 -7.52 16.84
N LYS A 211 15.23 -8.21 16.16
CA LYS A 211 15.16 -9.67 16.10
C LYS A 211 15.91 -10.26 14.91
N ASP A 212 16.33 -9.43 13.97
CA ASP A 212 17.03 -9.87 12.76
C ASP A 212 18.53 -9.57 12.91
N ASP A 213 19.34 -10.61 12.97
CA ASP A 213 20.78 -10.52 13.07
C ASP A 213 21.50 -10.50 11.71
N ARG A 214 20.72 -10.58 10.62
CA ARG A 214 21.27 -10.53 9.27
C ARG A 214 21.67 -9.11 8.90
N ASN A 215 22.81 -9.00 8.22
CA ASN A 215 23.26 -7.73 7.67
C ASN A 215 22.50 -7.42 6.38
N CYS A 216 21.38 -6.69 6.50
CA CYS A 216 20.57 -6.24 5.37
C CYS A 216 20.89 -4.79 4.98
N LEU A 217 22.11 -4.31 5.18
CA LEU A 217 22.48 -2.90 5.02
C LEU A 217 22.14 -2.36 3.63
N ASP A 218 22.28 -3.16 2.59
CA ASP A 218 22.04 -2.75 1.20
C ASP A 218 20.54 -2.61 0.87
N CYS A 219 19.67 -3.39 1.53
CA CYS A 219 18.22 -3.32 1.32
C CYS A 219 17.56 -2.11 1.98
N HIS A 220 18.16 -1.60 3.08
CA HIS A 220 17.58 -0.56 3.92
C HIS A 220 18.31 0.78 3.87
N ARG A 221 19.56 0.78 3.43
CA ARG A 221 20.39 1.97 3.32
C ARG A 221 20.53 2.37 1.86
N GLY A 222 19.61 3.23 1.42
CA GLY A 222 19.87 4.13 0.31
C GLY A 222 20.44 3.52 -0.96
N GLN A 223 20.07 2.30 -1.33
CA GLN A 223 20.27 1.91 -2.71
C GLN A 223 19.65 3.01 -3.56
N ALA A 224 20.41 3.53 -4.50
CA ALA A 224 19.92 4.49 -5.46
C ALA A 224 18.69 3.86 -6.13
N LYS A 225 17.51 4.37 -5.77
CA LYS A 225 16.28 3.90 -6.39
C LYS A 225 16.31 4.28 -7.86
N PRO A 226 15.89 3.40 -8.78
CA PRO A 226 15.94 3.70 -10.21
C PRO A 226 15.27 5.02 -10.59
N MET A 227 14.19 5.41 -9.89
CA MET A 227 13.51 6.67 -10.13
C MET A 227 14.38 7.90 -9.84
N PHE A 228 15.41 7.78 -9.00
CA PHE A 228 16.32 8.88 -8.65
C PHE A 228 17.60 8.92 -9.49
N GLU A 229 17.73 8.02 -10.45
CA GLU A 229 18.87 8.03 -11.34
C GLU A 229 18.94 9.34 -12.13
N GLY A 230 20.12 9.97 -12.12
CA GLY A 230 20.33 11.27 -12.75
C GLY A 230 19.86 12.50 -11.94
N LEU A 231 19.22 12.29 -10.76
CA LEU A 231 18.75 13.38 -9.92
C LEU A 231 19.82 13.79 -8.88
N ASP A 232 19.86 15.08 -8.54
CA ASP A 232 20.65 15.53 -7.39
C ASP A 232 19.87 15.33 -6.09
N MET A 233 20.07 14.17 -5.47
CA MET A 233 19.43 13.81 -4.21
C MET A 233 20.28 14.19 -2.97
N ARG A 234 21.41 14.84 -3.10
CA ARG A 234 22.28 15.22 -1.98
C ARG A 234 21.59 16.24 -1.08
N GLY A 235 21.21 15.81 0.13
CA GLY A 235 20.50 16.64 1.10
C GLY A 235 19.05 16.95 0.74
N ALA A 236 18.51 16.39 -0.37
CA ALA A 236 17.11 16.51 -0.70
C ALA A 236 16.26 15.65 0.22
N ARG A 237 15.06 16.12 0.56
CA ARG A 237 14.04 15.34 1.26
C ARG A 237 13.13 14.67 0.24
N LEU A 238 12.71 13.44 0.55
CA LEU A 238 11.75 12.71 -0.28
C LEU A 238 10.32 13.27 -0.22
N THR A 239 10.04 14.08 0.79
CA THR A 239 8.75 14.76 0.94
C THR A 239 9.02 16.23 1.22
N ASP A 240 8.22 17.08 0.61
CA ASP A 240 8.28 18.52 0.81
C ASP A 240 7.18 18.95 1.79
N PRO A 241 7.54 19.30 3.04
CA PRO A 241 6.55 19.74 4.03
C PRO A 241 5.95 21.12 3.74
N SER A 242 6.44 21.83 2.72
CA SER A 242 5.93 23.14 2.30
C SER A 242 4.87 23.04 1.21
N LEU A 243 4.52 21.83 0.74
CA LEU A 243 3.50 21.64 -0.29
C LEU A 243 2.15 22.23 0.15
N THR A 244 1.53 22.94 -0.78
CA THR A 244 0.16 23.41 -0.69
C THR A 244 -0.64 22.90 -1.88
N TRP A 245 -1.93 23.14 -1.92
CA TRP A 245 -2.81 22.73 -3.02
C TRP A 245 -2.38 23.24 -4.40
N ASP A 246 -1.64 24.35 -4.45
CA ASP A 246 -1.08 24.91 -5.71
C ASP A 246 -0.17 23.92 -6.45
N VAL A 247 0.34 22.89 -5.77
CA VAL A 247 1.17 21.86 -6.39
C VAL A 247 0.45 21.16 -7.55
N ILE A 248 -0.87 21.00 -7.49
CA ILE A 248 -1.67 20.40 -8.56
C ILE A 248 -1.52 21.20 -9.85
N GLY A 249 -1.71 22.52 -9.77
CA GLY A 249 -1.52 23.40 -10.92
C GLY A 249 -0.09 23.39 -11.45
N ARG A 250 0.90 23.34 -10.56
CA ARG A 250 2.33 23.25 -10.95
C ARG A 250 2.64 21.92 -11.66
N MET A 251 2.07 20.81 -11.20
CA MET A 251 2.23 19.50 -11.85
C MET A 251 1.60 19.52 -13.25
N LYS A 252 0.38 20.01 -13.39
CA LYS A 252 -0.32 20.11 -14.68
C LYS A 252 0.36 21.03 -15.71
N GLN A 253 1.29 21.87 -15.28
CA GLN A 253 2.12 22.67 -16.20
C GLN A 253 3.29 21.87 -16.79
N VAL A 254 3.65 20.72 -16.23
CA VAL A 254 4.86 19.98 -16.60
C VAL A 254 4.59 18.53 -17.02
N THR A 255 3.35 18.06 -16.95
CA THR A 255 2.94 16.74 -17.42
C THR A 255 1.49 16.74 -17.92
N ASP A 256 1.19 15.93 -18.91
CA ASP A 256 -0.17 15.65 -19.42
C ASP A 256 -0.84 14.47 -18.70
N MET A 257 -0.15 13.80 -17.76
CA MET A 257 -0.75 12.74 -16.93
C MET A 257 -1.89 13.29 -16.06
N ASN A 258 -2.88 12.43 -15.77
CA ASN A 258 -3.87 12.75 -14.74
C ASN A 258 -3.17 12.91 -13.38
N VAL A 259 -3.54 13.94 -12.62
CA VAL A 259 -3.01 14.21 -11.29
C VAL A 259 -3.99 13.76 -10.23
N ILE A 260 -3.59 12.75 -9.45
CA ILE A 260 -4.38 12.14 -8.38
C ILE A 260 -3.73 12.50 -7.05
N ILE A 261 -4.52 12.89 -6.06
CA ILE A 261 -4.03 13.17 -4.72
C ILE A 261 -4.29 11.96 -3.81
N LYS A 262 -3.23 11.39 -3.25
CA LYS A 262 -3.28 10.23 -2.34
C LYS A 262 -2.94 10.65 -0.92
N GLY A 263 -3.75 10.19 0.06
CA GLY A 263 -3.63 10.56 1.47
C GLY A 263 -4.77 11.49 1.91
N ILE A 264 -5.93 11.38 1.25
CA ILE A 264 -7.13 12.15 1.59
C ILE A 264 -7.94 11.34 2.61
N GLU A 265 -8.24 11.96 3.75
CA GLU A 265 -8.99 11.33 4.85
C GLU A 265 -10.28 12.08 5.21
N VAL A 266 -10.39 13.35 4.86
CA VAL A 266 -11.53 14.20 5.20
C VAL A 266 -12.20 14.78 3.95
N ALA A 267 -13.51 15.07 4.05
CA ALA A 267 -14.31 15.55 2.93
C ALA A 267 -13.87 16.94 2.45
N GLU A 268 -13.38 17.78 3.37
CA GLU A 268 -12.89 19.11 3.09
C GLU A 268 -11.66 19.09 2.18
N ASP A 269 -10.74 18.16 2.40
CA ASP A 269 -9.57 17.98 1.55
C ASP A 269 -9.95 17.41 0.19
N ALA A 270 -10.95 16.51 0.15
CA ALA A 270 -11.49 16.03 -1.11
C ALA A 270 -12.11 17.18 -1.94
N ALA A 271 -12.84 18.09 -1.29
CA ALA A 271 -13.39 19.27 -1.95
C ALA A 271 -12.29 20.20 -2.45
N SER A 272 -11.24 20.45 -1.66
CA SER A 272 -10.07 21.22 -2.06
C SER A 272 -9.36 20.58 -3.26
N ALA A 273 -9.18 19.27 -3.27
CA ALA A 273 -8.57 18.56 -4.41
C ALA A 273 -9.33 18.83 -5.71
N VAL A 274 -10.66 18.81 -5.68
CA VAL A 274 -11.51 19.15 -6.84
C VAL A 274 -11.36 20.61 -7.22
N GLU A 275 -11.41 21.53 -6.25
CA GLU A 275 -11.29 22.99 -6.49
C GLU A 275 -9.97 23.34 -7.18
N TYR A 276 -8.85 22.73 -6.74
CA TYR A 276 -7.54 22.94 -7.33
C TYR A 276 -7.29 22.09 -8.60
N GLY A 277 -8.28 21.33 -9.06
CA GLY A 277 -8.29 20.65 -10.36
C GLY A 277 -7.59 19.31 -10.38
N ALA A 278 -7.56 18.57 -9.28
CA ALA A 278 -7.16 17.16 -9.30
C ALA A 278 -8.13 16.32 -10.16
N ASP A 279 -7.59 15.33 -10.86
CA ASP A 279 -8.39 14.42 -11.70
C ASP A 279 -8.98 13.27 -10.89
N GLY A 280 -8.44 13.02 -9.68
CA GLY A 280 -8.92 11.99 -8.78
C GLY A 280 -8.31 12.11 -7.39
N ILE A 281 -8.84 11.30 -6.47
CA ILE A 281 -8.29 11.14 -5.11
C ILE A 281 -8.16 9.67 -4.75
N ILE A 282 -7.21 9.36 -3.87
CA ILE A 282 -7.12 8.06 -3.20
C ILE A 282 -7.30 8.30 -1.71
N VAL A 283 -8.39 7.77 -1.17
CA VAL A 283 -8.69 7.80 0.27
C VAL A 283 -7.79 6.79 0.95
N SER A 284 -6.82 7.28 1.69
CA SER A 284 -5.81 6.43 2.37
C SER A 284 -5.08 7.21 3.44
N ASN A 285 -4.50 6.50 4.38
CA ASN A 285 -3.55 7.01 5.35
C ASN A 285 -2.27 6.17 5.39
#